data_6fd9d8129c2e2458ba81f871f39b4007
#
_entry.id   6fd9d8129c2e2458ba81f871f39b4007
#
_cell.length_a   1.000
_cell.length_b   1.000
_cell.length_c   1.000
_cell.angle_alpha   90.00
_cell.angle_beta   90.00
_cell.angle_gamma   90.00
#
_symmetry.space_group_name_H-M   'P 1'
#
loop_
_entity.id
_entity.type
_entity.pdbx_description
1 polymer ?
#
loop_
_entity_poly.entity_id
_entity_poly.type
_entity_poly.pdbx_seq_one_letter_code
_entity_poly.pdbx_strand_id
1 'polypeptide(L)'
;VERPAFCPWLPPVPPGSDVSRMTLRVGIVAAEPSGDVLGAGLIRALRAARPDIEFEGIGGPRMIAAGCVSRFPMERLSVMGLVEVLRHLRELLAIRRALLDHWRGQPPDLYVGVDAPDFNLTLERRLRQLGVPTVHYVSPTVWAWRPGRVKTLRAAADLVLSIFPFEGDFLAAHGVRAR
;
A
#
# COMPACT_ATOMS: atom_id res chain seq x y z
N VAL A 1 -9.69 -14.24 29.10
CA VAL A 1 -9.58 -13.34 27.93
C VAL A 1 -8.11 -13.40 27.52
N GLU A 2 -7.80 -14.26 26.52
CA GLU A 2 -6.46 -14.39 25.97
C GLU A 2 -6.09 -13.11 25.21
N ARG A 3 -4.94 -12.55 25.50
CA ARG A 3 -4.37 -11.44 24.72
C ARG A 3 -4.04 -11.98 23.33
N PRO A 4 -4.42 -11.28 22.24
CA PRO A 4 -4.00 -11.66 20.90
C PRO A 4 -2.47 -11.67 20.82
N ALA A 5 -1.93 -12.69 20.17
CA ALA A 5 -0.51 -12.93 20.03
C ALA A 5 0.20 -11.67 19.48
N PHE A 6 1.25 -11.28 20.19
CA PHE A 6 2.16 -10.19 19.86
C PHE A 6 2.61 -10.29 18.40
N CYS A 7 2.31 -9.27 17.63
CA CYS A 7 2.76 -9.17 16.24
C CYS A 7 4.26 -8.82 16.22
N PRO A 8 5.16 -9.74 15.80
CA PRO A 8 6.62 -9.55 15.93
C PRO A 8 7.21 -8.46 14.98
N TRP A 9 6.38 -7.65 14.42
CA TRP A 9 6.66 -6.69 13.36
C TRP A 9 6.63 -5.23 13.77
N LEU A 10 5.89 -4.93 14.85
CA LEU A 10 5.84 -3.58 15.38
C LEU A 10 7.14 -3.35 16.15
N PRO A 11 7.86 -2.25 15.90
CA PRO A 11 8.94 -1.85 16.78
C PRO A 11 8.39 -1.79 18.21
N PRO A 12 9.22 -2.12 19.21
CA PRO A 12 8.78 -2.06 20.59
C PRO A 12 8.30 -0.65 20.89
N VAL A 13 7.06 -0.55 21.36
CA VAL A 13 6.48 0.70 21.79
C VAL A 13 7.31 1.21 22.96
N PRO A 14 7.87 2.44 22.92
CA PRO A 14 8.66 2.95 24.01
C PRO A 14 7.84 2.97 25.29
N PRO A 15 8.42 2.57 26.43
CA PRO A 15 7.72 2.55 27.70
C PRO A 15 7.29 3.98 28.07
N GLY A 16 5.97 4.18 28.25
CA GLY A 16 5.40 5.48 28.57
C GLY A 16 4.60 6.16 27.46
N SER A 17 4.58 5.59 26.22
CA SER A 17 3.63 6.04 25.21
C SER A 17 2.25 5.51 25.55
N ASP A 18 1.31 6.43 25.73
CA ASP A 18 -0.11 6.09 25.90
C ASP A 18 -0.67 5.56 24.58
N VAL A 19 -0.50 4.25 24.34
CA VAL A 19 -0.92 3.54 23.12
C VAL A 19 -2.44 3.60 22.92
N SER A 20 -3.17 4.02 23.96
CA SER A 20 -4.63 4.06 23.93
C SER A 20 -5.22 5.23 23.14
N ARG A 21 -4.39 6.18 22.67
CA ARG A 21 -4.85 7.44 22.04
C ARG A 21 -4.20 7.82 20.71
N MET A 22 -3.31 7.02 20.15
CA MET A 22 -2.72 7.34 18.84
C MET A 22 -3.55 6.69 17.73
N THR A 23 -4.35 7.50 17.05
CA THR A 23 -5.00 7.14 15.78
C THR A 23 -3.95 6.67 14.80
N LEU A 24 -4.03 5.42 14.35
CA LEU A 24 -3.11 4.87 13.36
C LEU A 24 -3.50 5.39 11.97
N ARG A 25 -2.58 6.07 11.31
CA ARG A 25 -2.78 6.63 9.97
C ARG A 25 -2.18 5.73 8.90
N VAL A 26 -3.02 5.24 8.01
CA VAL A 26 -2.61 4.35 6.90
C VAL A 26 -2.79 5.08 5.57
N GLY A 27 -1.66 5.27 4.87
CA GLY A 27 -1.68 5.67 3.47
C GLY A 27 -2.05 4.48 2.60
N ILE A 28 -3.04 4.60 1.71
CA ILE A 28 -3.46 3.50 0.84
C ILE A 28 -3.76 3.99 -0.57
N VAL A 29 -3.25 3.26 -1.58
CA VAL A 29 -3.49 3.62 -2.98
C VAL A 29 -3.90 2.40 -3.79
N ALA A 30 -5.08 2.50 -4.44
CA ALA A 30 -5.55 1.62 -5.49
C ALA A 30 -5.76 2.42 -6.77
N ALA A 31 -5.37 1.86 -7.93
CA ALA A 31 -5.43 2.54 -9.22
C ALA A 31 -6.51 1.98 -10.16
N GLU A 32 -7.11 0.85 -9.81
CA GLU A 32 -8.05 0.12 -10.66
C GLU A 32 -9.26 -0.37 -9.86
N PRO A 33 -10.40 -0.65 -10.52
CA PRO A 33 -11.61 -1.14 -9.85
C PRO A 33 -11.40 -2.44 -9.06
N SER A 34 -10.53 -3.34 -9.54
CA SER A 34 -10.11 -4.56 -8.84
C SER A 34 -9.42 -4.24 -7.51
N GLY A 35 -8.48 -3.29 -7.55
CA GLY A 35 -7.78 -2.79 -6.37
C GLY A 35 -8.72 -2.07 -5.39
N ASP A 36 -9.73 -1.34 -5.88
CA ASP A 36 -10.74 -0.71 -5.04
C ASP A 36 -11.57 -1.73 -4.23
N VAL A 37 -11.92 -2.87 -4.85
CA VAL A 37 -12.60 -3.97 -4.15
C VAL A 37 -11.73 -4.55 -3.04
N LEU A 38 -10.48 -4.87 -3.36
CA LEU A 38 -9.52 -5.46 -2.42
C LEU A 38 -9.16 -4.50 -1.29
N GLY A 39 -8.87 -3.23 -1.64
CA GLY A 39 -8.59 -2.18 -0.67
C GLY A 39 -9.75 -1.93 0.29
N ALA A 40 -10.98 -1.90 -0.21
CA ALA A 40 -12.17 -1.76 0.63
C ALA A 40 -12.37 -2.95 1.58
N GLY A 41 -12.04 -4.18 1.13
CA GLY A 41 -12.04 -5.37 1.97
C GLY A 41 -11.02 -5.26 3.11
N LEU A 42 -9.80 -4.85 2.78
CA LEU A 42 -8.73 -4.63 3.75
C LEU A 42 -9.08 -3.55 4.78
N ILE A 43 -9.61 -2.41 4.33
CA ILE A 43 -10.04 -1.32 5.23
C ILE A 43 -11.09 -1.81 6.23
N ARG A 44 -12.12 -2.51 5.76
CA ARG A 44 -13.16 -3.06 6.64
C ARG A 44 -12.60 -4.04 7.65
N ALA A 45 -11.72 -4.95 7.23
CA ALA A 45 -11.10 -5.94 8.11
C ALA A 45 -10.23 -5.28 9.19
N LEU A 46 -9.41 -4.29 8.81
CA LEU A 46 -8.57 -3.57 9.74
C LEU A 46 -9.38 -2.72 10.73
N ARG A 47 -10.44 -2.05 10.29
CA ARG A 47 -11.33 -1.30 11.16
C ARG A 47 -12.13 -2.19 12.12
N ALA A 48 -12.50 -3.38 11.70
CA ALA A 48 -13.14 -4.34 12.59
C ALA A 48 -12.20 -4.78 13.73
N ALA A 49 -10.90 -4.90 13.46
CA ALA A 49 -9.90 -5.24 14.45
C ALA A 49 -9.46 -4.03 15.31
N ARG A 50 -9.45 -2.84 14.69
CA ARG A 50 -9.01 -1.59 15.32
C ARG A 50 -9.80 -0.40 14.76
N PRO A 51 -10.87 0.04 15.45
CA PRO A 51 -11.80 1.07 14.94
C PRO A 51 -11.21 2.46 14.75
N ASP A 52 -10.11 2.79 15.44
CA ASP A 52 -9.43 4.08 15.43
C ASP A 52 -8.44 4.28 14.27
N ILE A 53 -8.39 3.35 13.28
CA ILE A 53 -7.55 3.49 12.09
C ILE A 53 -8.18 4.51 11.12
N GLU A 54 -7.35 5.45 10.67
CA GLU A 54 -7.65 6.38 9.59
C GLU A 54 -6.95 5.96 8.29
N PHE A 55 -7.69 6.04 7.18
CA PHE A 55 -7.17 5.70 5.85
C PHE A 55 -7.25 6.91 4.94
N GLU A 56 -6.13 7.25 4.29
CA GLU A 56 -6.07 8.31 3.29
C GLU A 56 -5.21 7.89 2.09
N GLY A 57 -5.51 8.44 0.93
CA GLY A 57 -4.69 8.19 -0.27
C GLY A 57 -5.47 8.31 -1.57
N ILE A 58 -5.54 7.23 -2.35
CA ILE A 58 -6.37 7.16 -3.56
C ILE A 58 -7.13 5.84 -3.55
N GLY A 59 -8.44 5.94 -3.67
CA GLY A 59 -9.33 4.80 -3.78
C GLY A 59 -10.60 5.16 -4.53
N GLY A 60 -11.28 4.14 -5.01
CA GLY A 60 -12.56 4.26 -5.67
C GLY A 60 -13.74 4.32 -4.69
N PRO A 61 -14.97 4.24 -5.24
CA PRO A 61 -16.19 4.38 -4.45
C PRO A 61 -16.30 3.38 -3.30
N ARG A 62 -15.76 2.16 -3.46
CA ARG A 62 -15.83 1.11 -2.44
C ARG A 62 -14.90 1.37 -1.26
N MET A 63 -13.67 1.85 -1.52
CA MET A 63 -12.75 2.26 -0.47
C MET A 63 -13.25 3.50 0.27
N ILE A 64 -13.83 4.47 -0.46
CA ILE A 64 -14.44 5.67 0.12
C ILE A 64 -15.61 5.26 1.03
N ALA A 65 -16.49 4.38 0.57
CA ALA A 65 -17.59 3.85 1.38
C ALA A 65 -17.12 3.05 2.61
N ALA A 66 -15.91 2.45 2.54
CA ALA A 66 -15.27 1.79 3.69
C ALA A 66 -14.57 2.76 4.64
N GLY A 67 -14.54 4.07 4.31
CA GLY A 67 -13.99 5.14 5.13
C GLY A 67 -12.58 5.60 4.78
N CYS A 68 -12.15 5.40 3.55
CA CYS A 68 -10.92 6.00 3.02
C CYS A 68 -11.17 7.44 2.56
N VAL A 69 -10.30 8.34 2.93
CA VAL A 69 -10.28 9.71 2.39
C VAL A 69 -9.47 9.71 1.09
N SER A 70 -10.14 9.75 -0.05
CA SER A 70 -9.48 9.80 -1.36
C SER A 70 -9.11 11.24 -1.73
N ARG A 71 -7.82 11.49 -1.96
CA ARG A 71 -7.27 12.82 -2.28
C ARG A 71 -7.36 13.14 -3.77
N PHE A 72 -7.41 12.10 -4.60
CA PHE A 72 -7.54 12.21 -6.05
C PHE A 72 -8.55 11.18 -6.54
N PRO A 73 -9.30 11.47 -7.61
CA PRO A 73 -10.15 10.48 -8.26
C PRO A 73 -9.31 9.31 -8.77
N MET A 74 -9.70 8.07 -8.45
CA MET A 74 -8.98 6.85 -8.86
C MET A 74 -8.92 6.72 -10.38
N GLU A 75 -9.94 7.20 -11.08
CA GLU A 75 -10.05 7.16 -12.53
C GLU A 75 -8.88 7.85 -13.23
N ARG A 76 -8.24 8.82 -12.57
CA ARG A 76 -7.03 9.49 -13.07
C ARG A 76 -5.79 8.59 -13.10
N LEU A 77 -5.80 7.49 -12.37
CA LEU A 77 -4.73 6.49 -12.38
C LEU A 77 -5.02 5.35 -13.37
N SER A 78 -6.30 5.11 -13.69
CA SER A 78 -6.76 4.04 -14.58
C SER A 78 -6.72 4.52 -16.03
N VAL A 79 -5.57 4.33 -16.70
CA VAL A 79 -5.39 4.72 -18.11
C VAL A 79 -5.42 3.50 -18.99
N MET A 80 -6.42 3.39 -19.86
CA MET A 80 -6.51 2.37 -20.89
C MET A 80 -5.99 2.91 -22.23
N GLY A 81 -4.95 2.24 -22.79
CA GLY A 81 -4.45 2.52 -24.13
C GLY A 81 -3.04 3.13 -24.20
N LEU A 82 -2.23 2.66 -25.19
CA LEU A 82 -0.81 3.02 -25.32
C LEU A 82 -0.58 4.52 -25.61
N VAL A 83 -1.47 5.14 -26.39
CA VAL A 83 -1.37 6.56 -26.79
C VAL A 83 -1.82 7.48 -25.64
N GLU A 84 -2.81 7.07 -24.88
CA GLU A 84 -3.27 7.79 -23.69
C GLU A 84 -2.24 7.77 -22.56
N VAL A 85 -1.46 6.69 -22.41
CA VAL A 85 -0.41 6.57 -21.39
C VAL A 85 0.60 7.72 -21.48
N LEU A 86 1.05 8.10 -22.67
CA LEU A 86 2.01 9.19 -22.85
C LEU A 86 1.43 10.57 -22.47
N ARG A 87 0.16 10.78 -22.74
CA ARG A 87 -0.55 12.03 -22.41
C ARG A 87 -0.76 12.15 -20.89
N HIS A 88 -1.10 11.04 -20.24
CA HIS A 88 -1.40 10.98 -18.81
C HIS A 88 -0.17 10.75 -17.93
N LEU A 89 0.99 10.37 -18.51
CA LEU A 89 2.21 10.13 -17.73
C LEU A 89 2.60 11.34 -16.88
N ARG A 90 2.50 12.55 -17.42
CA ARG A 90 2.77 13.78 -16.67
C ARG A 90 1.81 13.97 -15.51
N GLU A 91 0.54 13.64 -15.70
CA GLU A 91 -0.48 13.69 -14.65
C GLU A 91 -0.23 12.64 -13.57
N LEU A 92 0.07 11.39 -13.95
CA LEU A 92 0.43 10.33 -13.00
C LEU A 92 1.65 10.71 -12.15
N LEU A 93 2.67 11.30 -12.79
CA LEU A 93 3.85 11.79 -12.08
C LEU A 93 3.53 12.96 -11.15
N ALA A 94 2.65 13.87 -11.57
CA ALA A 94 2.20 15.00 -10.75
C ALA A 94 1.41 14.53 -9.53
N ILE A 95 0.46 13.58 -9.70
CA ILE A 95 -0.32 12.99 -8.61
C ILE A 95 0.62 12.27 -7.62
N ARG A 96 1.56 11.44 -8.12
CA ARG A 96 2.54 10.76 -7.27
C ARG A 96 3.40 11.73 -6.48
N ARG A 97 3.84 12.80 -7.11
CA ARG A 97 4.62 13.85 -6.45
C ARG A 97 3.80 14.56 -5.37
N ALA A 98 2.56 14.93 -5.67
CA ALA A 98 1.67 15.58 -4.71
C ALA A 98 1.40 14.71 -3.46
N LEU A 99 1.19 13.39 -3.65
CA LEU A 99 1.07 12.44 -2.52
C LEU A 99 2.36 12.38 -1.70
N LEU A 100 3.53 12.28 -2.36
CA LEU A 100 4.82 12.25 -1.67
C LEU A 100 5.08 13.53 -0.89
N ASP A 101 4.78 14.68 -1.46
CA ASP A 101 4.99 15.97 -0.80
C ASP A 101 4.04 16.13 0.40
N HIS A 102 2.79 15.66 0.28
CA HIS A 102 1.86 15.61 1.39
C HIS A 102 2.39 14.70 2.53
N TRP A 103 2.79 13.48 2.21
CA TRP A 103 3.28 12.52 3.20
C TRP A 103 4.71 12.78 3.70
N ARG A 104 5.46 13.67 3.08
CA ARG A 104 6.69 14.22 3.69
C ARG A 104 6.38 15.16 4.85
N GLY A 105 5.32 15.96 4.74
CA GLY A 105 4.88 16.86 5.81
C GLY A 105 4.13 16.14 6.92
N GLN A 106 3.39 15.09 6.57
CA GLN A 106 2.55 14.30 7.49
C GLN A 106 2.64 12.82 7.15
N PRO A 107 3.76 12.14 7.51
CA PRO A 107 3.95 10.75 7.14
C PRO A 107 2.88 9.85 7.78
N PRO A 108 2.34 8.87 7.01
CA PRO A 108 1.51 7.83 7.59
C PRO A 108 2.37 6.85 8.41
N ASP A 109 1.74 6.16 9.36
CA ASP A 109 2.40 5.12 10.16
C ASP A 109 2.64 3.84 9.35
N LEU A 110 1.86 3.64 8.28
CA LEU A 110 1.97 2.53 7.35
C LEU A 110 1.49 2.99 5.96
N TYR A 111 2.16 2.52 4.92
CA TYR A 111 1.67 2.66 3.54
C TYR A 111 1.31 1.30 2.94
N VAL A 112 0.17 1.23 2.23
CA VAL A 112 -0.31 0.05 1.50
C VAL A 112 -0.55 0.41 0.04
N GLY A 113 0.26 -0.13 -0.85
CA GLY A 113 0.00 -0.11 -2.29
C GLY A 113 -0.84 -1.30 -2.69
N VAL A 114 -2.03 -1.08 -3.25
CA VAL A 114 -2.92 -2.15 -3.70
C VAL A 114 -2.77 -2.29 -5.21
N ASP A 115 -2.16 -3.42 -5.64
CA ASP A 115 -1.89 -3.68 -7.07
C ASP A 115 -1.14 -2.52 -7.77
N ALA A 116 -1.36 -2.32 -9.08
CA ALA A 116 -0.78 -1.22 -9.87
C ALA A 116 0.72 -0.98 -9.60
N PRO A 117 1.58 -1.98 -9.82
CA PRO A 117 2.98 -1.95 -9.40
C PRO A 117 3.78 -0.80 -10.03
N ASP A 118 3.43 -0.37 -11.24
CA ASP A 118 4.13 0.72 -11.92
C ASP A 118 3.91 2.09 -11.23
N PHE A 119 2.78 2.26 -10.56
CA PHE A 119 2.51 3.44 -9.72
C PHE A 119 3.02 3.23 -8.29
N ASN A 120 2.62 2.15 -7.65
CA ASN A 120 2.82 1.93 -6.21
C ASN A 120 4.26 1.64 -5.84
N LEU A 121 5.01 0.80 -6.56
CA LEU A 121 6.38 0.44 -6.18
C LEU A 121 7.34 1.66 -6.13
N THR A 122 7.11 2.65 -6.97
CA THR A 122 7.89 3.89 -6.91
C THR A 122 7.55 4.70 -5.66
N LEU A 123 6.28 4.78 -5.31
CA LEU A 123 5.78 5.50 -4.15
C LEU A 123 6.24 4.82 -2.85
N GLU A 124 6.06 3.50 -2.76
CA GLU A 124 6.52 2.64 -1.66
C GLU A 124 8.02 2.85 -1.39
N ARG A 125 8.86 2.73 -2.44
CA ARG A 125 10.31 2.92 -2.30
C ARG A 125 10.65 4.29 -1.74
N ARG A 126 9.95 5.34 -2.14
CA ARG A 126 10.19 6.70 -1.64
C ARG A 126 9.74 6.88 -0.20
N LEU A 127 8.59 6.33 0.16
CA LEU A 127 8.08 6.37 1.53
C LEU A 127 8.94 5.54 2.48
N ARG A 128 9.41 4.37 2.03
CA ARG A 128 10.36 3.54 2.78
C ARG A 128 11.66 4.28 3.06
N GLN A 129 12.19 5.07 2.10
CA GLN A 129 13.34 5.93 2.31
C GLN A 129 13.12 7.03 3.36
N LEU A 130 11.87 7.39 3.61
CA LEU A 130 11.46 8.32 4.67
C LEU A 130 11.20 7.60 6.02
N GLY A 131 11.41 6.29 6.09
CA GLY A 131 11.19 5.50 7.30
C GLY A 131 9.76 4.99 7.48
N VAL A 132 8.87 5.20 6.50
CA VAL A 132 7.50 4.67 6.54
C VAL A 132 7.51 3.19 6.18
N PRO A 133 6.98 2.29 7.01
CA PRO A 133 6.77 0.89 6.66
C PRO A 133 5.86 0.75 5.45
N THR A 134 6.18 -0.18 4.54
CA THR A 134 5.47 -0.33 3.27
C THR A 134 4.99 -1.75 3.03
N VAL A 135 3.75 -1.88 2.61
CA VAL A 135 3.12 -3.15 2.24
C VAL A 135 2.63 -3.06 0.79
N HIS A 136 3.00 -4.05 -0.01
CA HIS A 136 2.42 -4.22 -1.35
C HIS A 136 1.38 -5.33 -1.31
N TYR A 137 0.12 -4.98 -1.58
CA TYR A 137 -0.99 -5.94 -1.59
C TYR A 137 -1.34 -6.30 -3.04
N VAL A 138 -1.34 -7.58 -3.33
CA VAL A 138 -1.35 -8.23 -4.65
C VAL A 138 0.04 -8.27 -5.27
N SER A 139 0.67 -9.45 -5.20
CA SER A 139 1.98 -9.65 -5.81
C SER A 139 1.93 -9.37 -7.33
N PRO A 140 2.81 -8.52 -7.86
CA PRO A 140 2.94 -8.43 -9.31
C PRO A 140 3.37 -9.79 -9.86
N THR A 141 2.88 -10.20 -11.04
CA THR A 141 3.18 -11.47 -11.70
C THR A 141 4.65 -11.56 -12.15
N VAL A 142 5.58 -11.38 -11.21
CA VAL A 142 7.04 -11.35 -11.46
C VAL A 142 7.59 -12.70 -11.88
N TRP A 143 6.94 -13.79 -11.48
CA TRP A 143 7.30 -15.15 -11.79
C TRP A 143 7.06 -15.51 -13.28
N ALA A 144 6.09 -14.85 -13.95
CA ALA A 144 5.70 -15.19 -15.32
C ALA A 144 6.48 -14.39 -16.39
N TRP A 145 6.75 -13.09 -16.16
CA TRP A 145 7.15 -12.21 -17.27
C TRP A 145 8.36 -11.31 -17.01
N ARG A 146 8.72 -11.00 -15.76
CA ARG A 146 9.79 -10.03 -15.45
C ARG A 146 10.53 -10.33 -14.14
N PRO A 147 11.46 -11.30 -14.12
CA PRO A 147 12.21 -11.63 -12.90
C PRO A 147 13.02 -10.44 -12.34
N GLY A 148 13.41 -9.48 -13.18
CA GLY A 148 14.08 -8.25 -12.74
C GLY A 148 13.23 -7.35 -11.82
N ARG A 149 11.90 -7.44 -11.88
CA ARG A 149 11.00 -6.70 -10.99
C ARG A 149 11.06 -7.14 -9.53
N VAL A 150 11.52 -8.35 -9.24
CA VAL A 150 11.70 -8.83 -7.86
C VAL A 150 12.66 -7.93 -7.10
N LYS A 151 13.75 -7.46 -7.74
CA LYS A 151 14.68 -6.50 -7.13
C LYS A 151 13.99 -5.18 -6.79
N THR A 152 13.12 -4.69 -7.67
CA THR A 152 12.35 -3.46 -7.46
C THR A 152 11.36 -3.65 -6.32
N LEU A 153 10.64 -4.77 -6.28
CA LEU A 153 9.69 -5.12 -5.23
C LEU A 153 10.39 -5.20 -3.86
N ARG A 154 11.53 -5.91 -3.78
CA ARG A 154 12.34 -6.00 -2.56
C ARG A 154 12.84 -4.64 -2.06
N ALA A 155 13.15 -3.72 -2.97
CA ALA A 155 13.59 -2.36 -2.62
C ALA A 155 12.43 -1.45 -2.20
N ALA A 156 11.19 -1.79 -2.62
CA ALA A 156 10.02 -0.96 -2.42
C ALA A 156 9.20 -1.38 -1.19
N ALA A 157 8.94 -2.67 -1.01
CA ALA A 157 8.03 -3.19 0.02
C ALA A 157 8.78 -3.91 1.14
N ASP A 158 8.36 -3.69 2.38
CA ASP A 158 8.80 -4.46 3.55
C ASP A 158 8.06 -5.78 3.67
N LEU A 159 6.80 -5.80 3.18
CA LEU A 159 5.95 -6.97 3.15
C LEU A 159 5.13 -6.99 1.85
N VAL A 160 4.99 -8.17 1.27
CA VAL A 160 4.06 -8.42 0.16
C VAL A 160 2.94 -9.33 0.67
N LEU A 161 1.69 -8.92 0.45
CA LEU A 161 0.52 -9.76 0.66
C LEU A 161 0.14 -10.36 -0.69
N SER A 162 0.39 -11.65 -0.85
CA SER A 162 0.09 -12.38 -2.07
C SER A 162 -1.33 -12.96 -2.04
N ILE A 163 -1.94 -13.09 -3.22
CA ILE A 163 -3.25 -13.75 -3.35
C ILE A 163 -3.08 -15.26 -3.51
N PHE A 164 -2.01 -15.67 -4.19
CA PHE A 164 -1.78 -17.09 -4.50
C PHE A 164 -0.72 -17.68 -3.57
N PRO A 165 -1.00 -18.86 -2.95
CA PRO A 165 -0.07 -19.48 -1.99
C PRO A 165 1.33 -19.74 -2.56
N PHE A 166 1.44 -20.12 -3.85
CA PHE A 166 2.73 -20.44 -4.50
C PHE A 166 3.65 -19.20 -4.68
N GLU A 167 3.09 -18.00 -4.68
CA GLU A 167 3.87 -16.76 -4.83
C GLU A 167 4.75 -16.50 -3.61
N GLY A 168 4.27 -16.90 -2.42
CA GLY A 168 4.99 -16.72 -1.16
C GLY A 168 6.36 -17.42 -1.18
N ASP A 169 6.41 -18.67 -1.61
CA ASP A 169 7.65 -19.45 -1.69
C ASP A 169 8.61 -18.87 -2.72
N PHE A 170 8.09 -18.47 -3.89
CA PHE A 170 8.90 -17.82 -4.93
C PHE A 170 9.51 -16.50 -4.42
N LEU A 171 8.72 -15.67 -3.78
CA LEU A 171 9.17 -14.37 -3.25
C LEU A 171 10.18 -14.55 -2.13
N ALA A 172 9.95 -15.51 -1.23
CA ALA A 172 10.87 -15.84 -0.13
C ALA A 172 12.23 -16.30 -0.65
N ALA A 173 12.26 -17.16 -1.68
CA ALA A 173 13.50 -17.60 -2.35
C ALA A 173 14.31 -16.44 -2.95
N HIS A 174 13.67 -15.30 -3.23
CA HIS A 174 14.31 -14.10 -3.76
C HIS A 174 14.54 -13.00 -2.69
N GLY A 175 14.37 -13.32 -1.42
CA GLY A 175 14.59 -12.41 -0.29
C GLY A 175 13.51 -11.32 -0.18
N VAL A 176 12.31 -11.58 -0.68
CA VAL A 176 11.13 -10.75 -0.50
C VAL A 176 10.26 -11.40 0.56
N ARG A 177 9.92 -10.66 1.61
CA ARG A 177 9.02 -11.14 2.65
C ARG A 177 7.59 -11.12 2.12
N ALA A 178 6.92 -12.28 2.12
CA ALA A 178 5.55 -12.44 1.64
C ALA A 178 4.68 -13.23 2.63
N ARG A 179 3.39 -13.01 2.51
CA ARG A 179 2.34 -13.74 3.23
C ARG A 179 1.13 -13.96 2.31
#